data_cab066344d0849ccb7a25f6124000c20
#
_entry.id   cab066344d0849ccb7a25f6124000c20
#
_cell.length_a   1.000
_cell.length_b   1.000
_cell.length_c   1.000
_cell.angle_alpha   90.00
_cell.angle_beta   90.00
_cell.angle_gamma   90.00
#
_symmetry.space_group_name_H-M   'P 1'
#
loop_
_entity.id
_entity.type
_entity.pdbx_description
1 polymer ?
#
loop_
_entity_poly.entity_id
_entity_poly.type
_entity_poly.pdbx_seq_one_letter_code
_entity_poly.pdbx_strand_id
1 'polypeptide(L)'
;MSNKLIEYLQNNIKDYTPNNEEDLQGWMDINVLSVFDILDKKENIFMIEVGTWKGLSAVTFGKKLAQNNGKIICIDTWLGAPEFYTWGLNDPSRGKSLKHKDGYPTVYYTFLYNIYLNNLQDTIIPFPISSDQGASILKHYNILADAIYIDASHEEGHVFNDINNYWKLLKPGGVLFGDDFSHGWPGVVNDVIKFCNIHNIQPIVKQVVWFIQKPI
;
A
#
# COMPACT_ATOMS: atom_id res chain seq x y z
N MET A 1 -17.18 8.23 15.35
CA MET A 1 -17.63 6.83 15.48
C MET A 1 -16.45 5.96 15.13
N SER A 2 -16.06 5.03 16.01
CA SER A 2 -15.05 4.03 15.65
C SER A 2 -15.64 3.16 14.53
N ASN A 3 -14.85 2.92 13.50
CA ASN A 3 -15.30 2.05 12.42
C ASN A 3 -15.09 0.60 12.86
N LYS A 4 -16.17 -0.18 12.92
CA LYS A 4 -16.16 -1.58 13.37
C LYS A 4 -15.12 -2.44 12.64
N LEU A 5 -14.85 -2.17 11.36
CA LEU A 5 -13.83 -2.88 10.61
C LEU A 5 -12.43 -2.56 11.15
N ILE A 6 -12.13 -1.29 11.38
CA ILE A 6 -10.82 -0.85 11.91
C ILE A 6 -10.55 -1.50 13.27
N GLU A 7 -11.52 -1.46 14.18
CA GLU A 7 -11.42 -2.11 15.49
C GLU A 7 -11.20 -3.62 15.37
N TYR A 8 -11.95 -4.29 14.50
CA TYR A 8 -11.79 -5.72 14.26
C TYR A 8 -10.38 -6.06 13.77
N LEU A 9 -9.87 -5.34 12.76
CA LEU A 9 -8.54 -5.59 12.21
C LEU A 9 -7.44 -5.34 13.24
N GLN A 10 -7.52 -4.26 14.02
CA GLN A 10 -6.55 -3.96 15.09
C GLN A 10 -6.59 -5.02 16.21
N ASN A 11 -7.77 -5.51 16.57
CA ASN A 11 -7.90 -6.55 17.60
C ASN A 11 -7.27 -7.89 17.18
N ASN A 12 -7.27 -8.21 15.89
CA ASN A 12 -6.70 -9.48 15.41
C ASN A 12 -5.19 -9.60 15.58
N ILE A 13 -4.48 -8.51 15.81
CA ILE A 13 -3.02 -8.51 16.01
C ILE A 13 -2.59 -8.17 17.44
N LYS A 14 -3.53 -7.96 18.37
CA LYS A 14 -3.21 -7.58 19.76
C LYS A 14 -2.31 -8.58 20.46
N ASP A 15 -2.52 -9.85 20.20
CA ASP A 15 -1.82 -10.95 20.87
C ASP A 15 -0.57 -11.41 20.09
N TYR A 16 -0.18 -10.64 19.06
CA TYR A 16 1.01 -10.97 18.30
C TYR A 16 2.26 -10.86 19.16
N THR A 17 3.01 -11.94 19.26
CA THR A 17 4.30 -11.97 19.97
C THR A 17 5.43 -11.97 18.93
N PRO A 18 6.27 -10.92 18.89
CA PRO A 18 7.39 -10.84 17.96
C PRO A 18 8.39 -11.98 18.17
N ASN A 19 8.70 -12.73 17.14
CA ASN A 19 9.66 -13.84 17.18
C ASN A 19 10.54 -13.94 15.91
N ASN A 20 10.55 -12.89 15.10
CA ASN A 20 11.30 -12.82 13.85
C ASN A 20 12.55 -11.94 13.98
N GLU A 21 13.33 -11.87 12.92
CA GLU A 21 14.42 -10.92 12.75
C GLU A 21 13.94 -9.71 11.96
N GLU A 22 14.52 -8.52 12.22
CA GLU A 22 14.26 -7.32 11.44
C GLU A 22 14.62 -7.54 9.98
N ASP A 23 13.70 -7.24 9.07
CA ASP A 23 13.90 -7.34 7.64
C ASP A 23 12.98 -6.33 6.92
N LEU A 24 13.40 -5.08 6.86
CA LEU A 24 12.74 -4.00 6.11
C LEU A 24 13.19 -3.96 4.64
N GLN A 25 13.66 -5.08 4.09
CA GLN A 25 13.98 -5.12 2.67
C GLN A 25 12.74 -4.81 1.83
N GLY A 26 12.86 -3.86 0.95
CA GLY A 26 11.81 -3.40 0.04
C GLY A 26 12.37 -2.39 -0.96
N TRP A 27 11.52 -1.98 -1.86
CA TRP A 27 11.82 -0.97 -2.88
C TRP A 27 10.84 0.18 -2.68
N MET A 28 11.31 1.39 -2.70
CA MET A 28 10.49 2.60 -2.56
C MET A 28 11.32 3.82 -2.96
N ASP A 29 10.81 4.63 -3.84
CA ASP A 29 11.40 5.97 -4.09
C ASP A 29 10.97 6.94 -2.97
N ILE A 30 11.92 7.71 -2.43
CA ILE A 30 11.65 8.64 -1.33
C ILE A 30 10.66 9.76 -1.69
N ASN A 31 10.48 10.04 -2.98
CA ASN A 31 9.53 11.04 -3.46
C ASN A 31 8.06 10.69 -3.16
N VAL A 32 7.73 9.44 -2.76
CA VAL A 32 6.40 9.07 -2.26
C VAL A 32 5.99 9.95 -1.06
N LEU A 33 6.94 10.45 -0.27
CA LEU A 33 6.67 11.35 0.85
C LEU A 33 6.15 12.73 0.42
N SER A 34 6.28 13.09 -0.86
CA SER A 34 5.67 14.33 -1.40
C SER A 34 4.15 14.36 -1.28
N VAL A 35 3.50 13.22 -1.06
CA VAL A 35 2.04 13.16 -0.79
C VAL A 35 1.65 14.07 0.39
N PHE A 36 2.49 14.15 1.43
CA PHE A 36 2.23 15.01 2.60
C PHE A 36 2.35 16.52 2.30
N ASP A 37 3.06 16.89 1.23
CA ASP A 37 3.14 18.27 0.76
C ASP A 37 1.95 18.63 -0.13
N ILE A 38 1.42 17.65 -0.89
CA ILE A 38 0.28 17.83 -1.80
C ILE A 38 -1.05 17.89 -1.01
N LEU A 39 -1.16 17.08 0.06
CA LEU A 39 -2.36 17.07 0.89
C LEU A 39 -2.55 18.41 1.62
N ASP A 40 -3.73 19.00 1.50
CA ASP A 40 -4.14 20.20 2.27
C ASP A 40 -4.61 19.86 3.70
N LYS A 41 -4.22 18.71 4.20
CA LYS A 41 -4.54 18.20 5.52
C LYS A 41 -3.27 17.76 6.23
N LYS A 42 -3.10 18.20 7.47
CA LYS A 42 -1.86 17.92 8.24
C LYS A 42 -2.08 16.97 9.40
N GLU A 43 -3.31 16.81 9.89
CA GLU A 43 -3.64 15.97 11.05
C GLU A 43 -4.71 14.93 10.71
N ASN A 44 -4.72 13.84 11.45
CA ASN A 44 -5.71 12.77 11.32
C ASN A 44 -5.84 12.25 9.86
N ILE A 45 -4.73 12.23 9.13
CA ILE A 45 -4.68 11.70 7.76
C ILE A 45 -4.98 10.21 7.82
N PHE A 46 -5.93 9.76 7.02
CA PHE A 46 -6.23 8.36 6.84
C PHE A 46 -5.75 7.89 5.48
N MET A 47 -4.81 6.95 5.47
CA MET A 47 -4.24 6.39 4.25
C MET A 47 -4.68 4.95 4.01
N ILE A 48 -4.62 4.55 2.76
CA ILE A 48 -4.67 3.14 2.32
C ILE A 48 -3.40 2.86 1.53
N GLU A 49 -2.77 1.73 1.77
CA GLU A 49 -1.68 1.19 0.98
C GLU A 49 -2.10 -0.15 0.38
N VAL A 50 -1.86 -0.32 -0.90
CA VAL A 50 -2.17 -1.53 -1.68
C VAL A 50 -0.87 -2.09 -2.21
N GLY A 51 -0.48 -3.27 -1.70
CA GLY A 51 0.86 -3.81 -1.85
C GLY A 51 1.79 -3.24 -0.78
N THR A 52 2.17 -4.06 0.17
CA THR A 52 2.89 -3.61 1.38
C THR A 52 4.18 -4.38 1.60
N TRP A 53 4.26 -5.59 1.07
CA TRP A 53 5.41 -6.46 1.21
C TRP A 53 5.85 -6.62 2.69
N LYS A 54 7.12 -6.32 3.01
CA LYS A 54 7.67 -6.37 4.37
C LYS A 54 7.45 -5.08 5.16
N GLY A 55 6.82 -4.06 4.56
CA GLY A 55 6.39 -2.83 5.22
C GLY A 55 7.40 -1.69 5.23
N LEU A 56 8.35 -1.61 4.28
CA LEU A 56 9.26 -0.48 4.19
C LEU A 56 8.50 0.85 4.01
N SER A 57 7.59 0.91 3.05
CA SER A 57 6.71 2.05 2.77
C SER A 57 5.74 2.29 3.93
N ALA A 58 5.07 1.24 4.43
CA ALA A 58 4.14 1.32 5.56
C ALA A 58 4.79 1.95 6.80
N VAL A 59 5.99 1.50 7.17
CA VAL A 59 6.75 2.06 8.31
C VAL A 59 7.17 3.49 8.04
N THR A 60 7.57 3.81 6.82
CA THR A 60 7.96 5.17 6.42
C THR A 60 6.78 6.14 6.51
N PHE A 61 5.62 5.78 5.97
CA PHE A 61 4.39 6.57 6.11
C PHE A 61 3.92 6.59 7.57
N GLY A 62 3.93 5.45 8.24
CA GLY A 62 3.49 5.30 9.62
C GLY A 62 4.22 6.23 10.57
N LYS A 63 5.53 6.41 10.43
CA LYS A 63 6.32 7.37 11.23
C LYS A 63 5.87 8.83 11.04
N LYS A 64 5.43 9.20 9.84
CA LYS A 64 4.88 10.54 9.57
C LYS A 64 3.45 10.68 10.11
N LEU A 65 2.62 9.66 9.90
CA LEU A 65 1.22 9.65 10.33
C LEU A 65 1.08 9.67 11.86
N ALA A 66 1.90 8.89 12.57
CA ALA A 66 1.88 8.80 14.03
C ALA A 66 2.10 10.15 14.72
N GLN A 67 2.88 11.05 14.11
CA GLN A 67 3.13 12.39 14.65
C GLN A 67 1.88 13.27 14.72
N ASN A 68 0.85 12.96 13.93
CA ASN A 68 -0.34 13.77 13.73
C ASN A 68 -1.64 12.94 13.81
N ASN A 69 -1.65 11.90 14.65
CA ASN A 69 -2.81 11.01 14.86
C ASN A 69 -3.37 10.38 13.57
N GLY A 70 -2.54 10.25 12.53
CA GLY A 70 -2.94 9.59 11.29
C GLY A 70 -2.91 8.08 11.44
N LYS A 71 -3.55 7.39 10.47
CA LYS A 71 -3.57 5.92 10.37
C LYS A 71 -3.43 5.48 8.92
N ILE A 72 -2.94 4.25 8.73
CA ILE A 72 -2.84 3.61 7.43
C ILE A 72 -3.36 2.18 7.50
N ILE A 73 -4.24 1.80 6.58
CA ILE A 73 -4.58 0.39 6.31
C ILE A 73 -3.64 -0.13 5.22
N CYS A 74 -3.00 -1.24 5.50
CA CYS A 74 -2.09 -1.93 4.59
C CYS A 74 -2.75 -3.20 4.07
N ILE A 75 -3.04 -3.23 2.77
CA ILE A 75 -3.73 -4.31 2.08
C ILE A 75 -2.71 -5.08 1.25
N ASP A 76 -2.53 -6.35 1.58
CA ASP A 76 -1.67 -7.28 0.86
C ASP A 76 -2.16 -8.70 1.13
N THR A 77 -1.89 -9.61 0.23
CA THR A 77 -2.09 -11.05 0.49
C THR A 77 -0.92 -11.65 1.25
N TRP A 78 0.25 -11.01 1.19
CA TRP A 78 1.57 -11.51 1.62
C TRP A 78 1.95 -12.86 1.01
N LEU A 79 1.37 -13.17 -0.15
CA LEU A 79 1.68 -14.38 -0.91
C LEU A 79 2.77 -14.13 -1.98
N GLY A 80 3.17 -12.88 -2.17
CA GLY A 80 4.07 -12.43 -3.23
C GLY A 80 3.30 -12.01 -4.49
N ALA A 81 3.96 -11.24 -5.34
CA ALA A 81 3.45 -10.78 -6.63
C ALA A 81 3.88 -11.77 -7.74
N PRO A 82 3.29 -11.69 -8.95
CA PRO A 82 3.61 -12.59 -10.06
C PRO A 82 5.10 -12.71 -10.37
N GLU A 83 5.85 -11.62 -10.29
CA GLU A 83 7.29 -11.59 -10.55
C GLU A 83 8.11 -12.47 -9.61
N PHE A 84 7.66 -12.75 -8.38
CA PHE A 84 8.34 -13.66 -7.48
C PHE A 84 8.29 -15.11 -7.97
N TYR A 85 7.28 -15.46 -8.76
CA TYR A 85 7.08 -16.79 -9.30
C TYR A 85 7.57 -16.91 -10.74
N THR A 86 7.60 -15.82 -11.50
CA THR A 86 8.11 -15.81 -12.89
C THR A 86 9.60 -15.53 -12.96
N TRP A 87 10.07 -14.44 -12.35
CA TRP A 87 11.49 -14.08 -12.32
C TRP A 87 12.23 -14.80 -11.20
N GLY A 88 11.57 -15.06 -10.08
CA GLY A 88 12.14 -15.71 -8.91
C GLY A 88 12.59 -17.15 -9.16
N LEU A 89 12.07 -17.82 -10.18
CA LEU A 89 12.62 -19.13 -10.62
C LEU A 89 14.03 -18.99 -11.19
N ASN A 90 14.35 -17.87 -11.82
CA ASN A 90 15.67 -17.55 -12.38
C ASN A 90 16.53 -16.72 -11.42
N ASP A 91 15.92 -16.05 -10.43
CA ASP A 91 16.58 -15.33 -9.35
C ASP A 91 16.17 -15.90 -7.97
N PRO A 92 16.93 -16.88 -7.45
CA PRO A 92 16.60 -17.52 -6.17
C PRO A 92 16.54 -16.56 -4.99
N SER A 93 17.12 -15.35 -5.08
CA SER A 93 17.06 -14.35 -4.00
C SER A 93 15.64 -13.83 -3.80
N ARG A 94 14.89 -13.61 -4.87
CA ARG A 94 13.48 -13.17 -4.82
C ARG A 94 12.58 -14.25 -4.22
N GLY A 95 12.67 -15.49 -4.71
CA GLY A 95 11.89 -16.61 -4.18
C GLY A 95 12.18 -16.90 -2.70
N LYS A 96 13.44 -16.78 -2.27
CA LYS A 96 13.84 -16.92 -0.85
C LYS A 96 13.28 -15.81 0.04
N SER A 97 13.02 -14.63 -0.51
CA SER A 97 12.47 -13.49 0.24
C SER A 97 11.08 -13.77 0.81
N LEU A 98 10.32 -14.72 0.24
CA LEU A 98 9.02 -15.15 0.73
C LEU A 98 9.10 -15.97 2.03
N LYS A 99 10.28 -16.53 2.37
CA LYS A 99 10.51 -17.30 3.62
C LYS A 99 9.43 -18.35 3.85
N HIS A 100 9.28 -19.32 2.93
CA HIS A 100 8.24 -20.35 3.04
C HIS A 100 8.40 -21.23 4.28
N LYS A 101 7.29 -21.50 4.96
CA LYS A 101 7.15 -22.50 5.99
C LYS A 101 5.99 -23.43 5.61
N ASP A 102 6.24 -24.71 5.56
CA ASP A 102 5.24 -25.73 5.18
C ASP A 102 4.54 -25.42 3.84
N GLY A 103 5.31 -24.84 2.88
CA GLY A 103 4.82 -24.45 1.57
C GLY A 103 4.11 -23.08 1.51
N TYR A 104 3.94 -22.37 2.64
CA TYR A 104 3.25 -21.10 2.71
C TYR A 104 4.21 -19.94 2.98
N PRO A 105 4.11 -18.79 2.25
CA PRO A 105 4.92 -17.61 2.52
C PRO A 105 4.71 -17.08 3.94
N THR A 106 5.80 -16.62 4.59
CA THR A 106 5.73 -16.08 5.95
C THR A 106 6.01 -14.58 6.04
N VAL A 107 5.96 -13.88 4.91
CA VAL A 107 6.22 -12.44 4.78
C VAL A 107 5.33 -11.61 5.71
N TYR A 108 4.06 -12.01 5.89
CA TYR A 108 3.14 -11.36 6.82
C TYR A 108 3.70 -11.21 8.24
N TYR A 109 4.36 -12.23 8.76
CA TYR A 109 4.95 -12.17 10.10
C TYR A 109 6.19 -11.28 10.16
N THR A 110 6.94 -11.18 9.06
CA THR A 110 8.03 -10.19 8.93
C THR A 110 7.47 -8.77 8.94
N PHE A 111 6.41 -8.51 8.20
CA PHE A 111 5.71 -7.23 8.20
C PHE A 111 5.20 -6.86 9.59
N LEU A 112 4.51 -7.76 10.30
CA LEU A 112 4.04 -7.52 11.67
C LEU A 112 5.20 -7.20 12.61
N TYR A 113 6.31 -7.95 12.50
CA TYR A 113 7.48 -7.70 13.33
C TYR A 113 8.06 -6.30 13.10
N ASN A 114 8.16 -5.87 11.83
CA ASN A 114 8.65 -4.55 11.49
C ASN A 114 7.76 -3.42 12.04
N ILE A 115 6.44 -3.61 12.05
CA ILE A 115 5.50 -2.67 12.69
C ILE A 115 5.80 -2.57 14.20
N TYR A 116 5.92 -3.71 14.87
CA TYR A 116 6.18 -3.77 16.31
C TYR A 116 7.51 -3.15 16.70
N LEU A 117 8.57 -3.46 15.96
CA LEU A 117 9.91 -2.93 16.18
C LEU A 117 9.95 -1.39 16.10
N ASN A 118 9.09 -0.82 15.27
CA ASN A 118 8.98 0.63 15.09
C ASN A 118 7.89 1.28 15.96
N ASN A 119 7.23 0.53 16.88
CA ASN A 119 6.15 1.02 17.74
C ASN A 119 4.99 1.66 16.97
N LEU A 120 4.58 1.08 15.83
CA LEU A 120 3.56 1.62 14.93
C LEU A 120 2.26 0.80 14.90
N GLN A 121 2.06 -0.13 15.82
CA GLN A 121 0.88 -1.01 15.87
C GLN A 121 -0.44 -0.27 16.07
N ASP A 122 -0.41 0.94 16.63
CA ASP A 122 -1.59 1.80 16.75
C ASP A 122 -1.87 2.63 15.49
N THR A 123 -0.89 2.75 14.59
CA THR A 123 -0.94 3.57 13.38
C THR A 123 -1.16 2.73 12.13
N ILE A 124 -0.48 1.57 12.02
CA ILE A 124 -0.49 0.69 10.85
C ILE A 124 -1.45 -0.47 11.11
N ILE A 125 -2.42 -0.64 10.24
CA ILE A 125 -3.50 -1.63 10.35
C ILE A 125 -3.35 -2.63 9.22
N PRO A 126 -2.87 -3.86 9.46
CA PRO A 126 -2.78 -4.89 8.44
C PRO A 126 -4.16 -5.39 8.03
N PHE A 127 -4.35 -5.59 6.74
CA PHE A 127 -5.54 -6.19 6.17
C PHE A 127 -5.14 -7.28 5.17
N PRO A 128 -4.96 -8.54 5.64
CA PRO A 128 -4.49 -9.66 4.82
C PRO A 128 -5.59 -10.14 3.85
N ILE A 129 -5.68 -9.48 2.71
CA ILE A 129 -6.69 -9.74 1.69
C ILE A 129 -6.19 -9.27 0.31
N SER A 130 -6.82 -9.75 -0.77
CA SER A 130 -6.54 -9.24 -2.11
C SER A 130 -7.02 -7.79 -2.29
N SER A 131 -6.39 -7.06 -3.20
CA SER A 131 -6.72 -5.68 -3.52
C SER A 131 -8.22 -5.50 -3.83
N ASP A 132 -8.78 -6.32 -4.72
CA ASP A 132 -10.19 -6.24 -5.13
C ASP A 132 -11.16 -6.44 -3.97
N GLN A 133 -10.90 -7.45 -3.13
CA GLN A 133 -11.75 -7.74 -1.98
C GLN A 133 -11.60 -6.65 -0.91
N GLY A 134 -10.38 -6.16 -0.70
CA GLY A 134 -10.10 -5.04 0.20
C GLY A 134 -10.89 -3.79 -0.20
N ALA A 135 -10.83 -3.40 -1.46
CA ALA A 135 -11.58 -2.26 -1.98
C ALA A 135 -13.10 -2.44 -1.80
N SER A 136 -13.62 -3.64 -2.08
CA SER A 136 -15.04 -3.96 -1.92
C SER A 136 -15.50 -3.84 -0.46
N ILE A 137 -14.72 -4.37 0.47
CA ILE A 137 -15.04 -4.33 1.90
C ILE A 137 -14.95 -2.90 2.44
N LEU A 138 -13.89 -2.15 2.09
CA LEU A 138 -13.76 -0.75 2.50
C LEU A 138 -14.92 0.11 2.00
N LYS A 139 -15.37 -0.13 0.77
CA LYS A 139 -16.57 0.51 0.21
C LYS A 139 -17.83 0.17 1.00
N HIS A 140 -18.03 -1.10 1.37
CA HIS A 140 -19.17 -1.53 2.17
C HIS A 140 -19.25 -0.80 3.52
N TYR A 141 -18.10 -0.56 4.15
CA TYR A 141 -18.02 0.18 5.42
C TYR A 141 -17.94 1.70 5.25
N ASN A 142 -18.05 2.23 4.02
CA ASN A 142 -17.92 3.65 3.69
C ASN A 142 -16.62 4.28 4.22
N ILE A 143 -15.52 3.53 4.13
CA ILE A 143 -14.19 4.02 4.53
C ILE A 143 -13.62 4.81 3.36
N LEU A 144 -13.38 6.10 3.57
CA LEU A 144 -12.74 6.99 2.60
C LEU A 144 -11.39 7.45 3.12
N ALA A 145 -10.39 7.47 2.24
CA ALA A 145 -9.02 7.88 2.55
C ALA A 145 -8.71 9.30 2.07
N ASP A 146 -7.79 9.95 2.76
CA ASP A 146 -7.18 11.23 2.35
C ASP A 146 -6.08 10.98 1.30
N ALA A 147 -5.36 9.84 1.41
CA ALA A 147 -4.35 9.43 0.45
C ALA A 147 -4.40 7.90 0.23
N ILE A 148 -4.09 7.46 -0.99
CA ILE A 148 -4.04 6.04 -1.36
C ILE A 148 -2.77 5.78 -2.16
N TYR A 149 -1.94 4.86 -1.67
CA TYR A 149 -0.71 4.41 -2.32
C TYR A 149 -0.94 3.07 -3.00
N ILE A 150 -0.63 2.98 -4.30
CA ILE A 150 -0.75 1.77 -5.11
C ILE A 150 0.65 1.29 -5.48
N ASP A 151 1.05 0.14 -4.96
CA ASP A 151 2.35 -0.49 -5.17
C ASP A 151 2.25 -2.02 -5.06
N ALA A 152 1.29 -2.61 -5.80
CA ALA A 152 1.00 -4.04 -5.73
C ALA A 152 1.57 -4.79 -6.95
N SER A 153 0.76 -5.05 -7.96
CA SER A 153 1.17 -5.70 -9.20
C SER A 153 1.53 -4.66 -10.25
N HIS A 154 2.59 -4.90 -11.01
CA HIS A 154 3.06 -4.01 -12.07
C HIS A 154 2.62 -4.46 -13.48
N GLU A 155 1.84 -5.54 -13.54
CA GLU A 155 1.31 -6.08 -14.80
C GLU A 155 0.24 -5.17 -15.39
N GLU A 156 0.23 -5.06 -16.73
CA GLU A 156 -0.74 -4.25 -17.47
C GLU A 156 -2.18 -4.69 -17.17
N GLY A 157 -3.05 -3.74 -16.88
CA GLY A 157 -4.44 -3.95 -16.49
C GLY A 157 -4.64 -4.13 -14.99
N HIS A 158 -3.64 -4.60 -14.23
CA HIS A 158 -3.75 -4.76 -12.78
C HIS A 158 -3.71 -3.41 -12.06
N VAL A 159 -2.75 -2.55 -12.43
CA VAL A 159 -2.65 -1.19 -11.89
C VAL A 159 -3.89 -0.37 -12.22
N PHE A 160 -4.40 -0.49 -13.45
CA PHE A 160 -5.64 0.18 -13.87
C PHE A 160 -6.84 -0.25 -13.01
N ASN A 161 -6.98 -1.54 -12.72
CA ASN A 161 -8.04 -2.06 -11.87
C ASN A 161 -7.93 -1.52 -10.43
N ASP A 162 -6.73 -1.51 -9.86
CA ASP A 162 -6.49 -0.96 -8.54
C ASP A 162 -6.83 0.54 -8.50
N ILE A 163 -6.32 1.34 -9.44
CA ILE A 163 -6.65 2.76 -9.55
C ILE A 163 -8.18 2.95 -9.59
N ASN A 164 -8.91 2.23 -10.45
CA ASN A 164 -10.37 2.38 -10.57
C ASN A 164 -11.13 1.99 -9.30
N ASN A 165 -10.70 0.95 -8.61
CA ASN A 165 -11.34 0.50 -7.38
C ASN A 165 -11.11 1.49 -6.24
N TYR A 166 -9.86 1.91 -6.06
CA TYR A 166 -9.47 2.77 -4.95
C TYR A 166 -9.77 4.24 -5.17
N TRP A 167 -9.87 4.72 -6.43
CA TRP A 167 -10.34 6.08 -6.73
C TRP A 167 -11.70 6.40 -6.11
N LYS A 168 -12.57 5.39 -6.02
CA LYS A 168 -13.91 5.53 -5.42
C LYS A 168 -13.84 5.70 -3.90
N LEU A 169 -12.75 5.25 -3.28
CA LEU A 169 -12.50 5.34 -1.84
C LEU A 169 -11.71 6.60 -1.46
N LEU A 170 -11.25 7.37 -2.43
CA LEU A 170 -10.53 8.60 -2.20
C LEU A 170 -11.51 9.75 -1.95
N LYS A 171 -11.28 10.53 -0.89
CA LYS A 171 -12.05 11.75 -0.60
C LYS A 171 -11.85 12.81 -1.69
N PRO A 172 -12.81 13.74 -1.90
CA PRO A 172 -12.56 14.96 -2.66
C PRO A 172 -11.31 15.69 -2.13
N GLY A 173 -10.46 16.20 -3.02
CA GLY A 173 -9.17 16.80 -2.67
C GLY A 173 -8.08 15.82 -2.24
N GLY A 174 -8.38 14.54 -2.07
CA GLY A 174 -7.42 13.50 -1.72
C GLY A 174 -6.45 13.17 -2.85
N VAL A 175 -5.40 12.40 -2.54
CA VAL A 175 -4.31 12.07 -3.47
C VAL A 175 -4.21 10.55 -3.63
N LEU A 176 -4.33 10.08 -4.87
CA LEU A 176 -3.97 8.72 -5.28
C LEU A 176 -2.59 8.78 -5.92
N PHE A 177 -1.69 7.88 -5.52
CA PHE A 177 -0.30 7.90 -5.98
C PHE A 177 0.31 6.50 -5.96
N GLY A 178 1.45 6.33 -6.61
CA GLY A 178 2.16 5.07 -6.66
C GLY A 178 3.60 5.23 -7.13
N ASP A 179 4.34 4.15 -7.11
CA ASP A 179 5.73 4.08 -7.57
C ASP A 179 5.82 3.47 -8.97
N ASP A 180 7.04 3.20 -9.43
CA ASP A 180 7.36 2.45 -10.65
C ASP A 180 6.88 3.07 -11.99
N PHE A 181 6.59 4.37 -12.03
CA PHE A 181 6.26 5.08 -13.26
C PHE A 181 7.51 5.26 -14.14
N SER A 182 7.98 4.17 -14.72
CA SER A 182 9.22 4.12 -15.49
C SER A 182 9.16 3.18 -16.69
N HIS A 183 10.13 3.32 -17.59
CA HIS A 183 10.27 2.40 -18.72
C HIS A 183 10.52 0.94 -18.32
N GLY A 184 10.99 0.70 -17.10
CA GLY A 184 11.15 -0.65 -16.55
C GLY A 184 9.82 -1.34 -16.25
N TRP A 185 8.76 -0.56 -16.06
CA TRP A 185 7.41 -1.03 -15.73
C TRP A 185 6.36 -0.40 -16.67
N PRO A 186 6.35 -0.78 -17.97
CA PRO A 186 5.45 -0.18 -18.94
C PRO A 186 3.96 -0.38 -18.61
N GLY A 187 3.60 -1.45 -17.91
CA GLY A 187 2.23 -1.69 -17.44
C GLY A 187 1.76 -0.58 -16.49
N VAL A 188 2.60 -0.14 -15.54
CA VAL A 188 2.28 0.98 -14.64
C VAL A 188 2.05 2.26 -15.42
N VAL A 189 2.98 2.61 -16.33
CA VAL A 189 2.88 3.83 -17.14
C VAL A 189 1.61 3.84 -18.00
N ASN A 190 1.34 2.74 -18.71
CA ASN A 190 0.18 2.62 -19.60
C ASN A 190 -1.14 2.76 -18.81
N ASP A 191 -1.24 2.07 -17.68
CA ASP A 191 -2.46 2.03 -16.87
C ASP A 191 -2.75 3.39 -16.21
N VAL A 192 -1.74 4.06 -15.66
CA VAL A 192 -1.88 5.42 -15.09
C VAL A 192 -2.31 6.41 -16.15
N ILE A 193 -1.64 6.42 -17.33
CA ILE A 193 -1.99 7.32 -18.43
C ILE A 193 -3.40 7.01 -18.95
N LYS A 194 -3.77 5.75 -19.09
CA LYS A 194 -5.11 5.33 -19.52
C LYS A 194 -6.19 5.85 -18.58
N PHE A 195 -5.97 5.70 -17.26
CA PHE A 195 -6.90 6.23 -16.27
C PHE A 195 -7.01 7.74 -16.35
N CYS A 196 -5.90 8.45 -16.43
CA CYS A 196 -5.86 9.90 -16.52
C CYS A 196 -6.59 10.43 -17.76
N ASN A 197 -6.42 9.78 -18.92
CA ASN A 197 -7.12 10.14 -20.16
C ASN A 197 -8.64 9.97 -20.03
N ILE A 198 -9.10 8.87 -19.42
CA ILE A 198 -10.54 8.61 -19.23
C ILE A 198 -11.18 9.69 -18.34
N HIS A 199 -10.47 10.15 -17.34
CA HIS A 199 -10.97 11.14 -16.37
C HIS A 199 -10.63 12.59 -16.74
N ASN A 200 -9.91 12.83 -17.84
CA ASN A 200 -9.44 14.13 -18.28
C ASN A 200 -8.63 14.87 -17.19
N ILE A 201 -7.73 14.15 -16.54
CA ILE A 201 -6.80 14.64 -15.52
C ILE A 201 -5.36 14.36 -15.95
N GLN A 202 -4.40 15.05 -15.32
CA GLN A 202 -2.98 14.83 -15.61
C GLN A 202 -2.27 14.34 -14.34
N PRO A 203 -1.40 13.31 -14.43
CA PRO A 203 -0.58 12.92 -13.32
C PRO A 203 0.54 13.92 -13.10
N ILE A 204 0.90 14.18 -11.85
CA ILE A 204 2.16 14.81 -11.48
C ILE A 204 3.18 13.69 -11.30
N VAL A 205 4.33 13.77 -11.96
CA VAL A 205 5.37 12.73 -11.86
C VAL A 205 6.63 13.36 -11.25
N LYS A 206 7.15 12.73 -10.19
CA LYS A 206 8.44 13.06 -9.57
C LYS A 206 9.33 11.82 -9.64
N GLN A 207 10.30 11.85 -10.55
CA GLN A 207 11.13 10.70 -10.91
C GLN A 207 10.29 9.50 -11.36
N VAL A 208 10.11 8.50 -10.51
CA VAL A 208 9.31 7.30 -10.79
C VAL A 208 8.00 7.26 -10.00
N VAL A 209 7.73 8.27 -9.18
CA VAL A 209 6.48 8.38 -8.39
C VAL A 209 5.47 9.23 -9.13
N TRP A 210 4.25 8.72 -9.27
CA TRP A 210 3.12 9.41 -9.87
C TRP A 210 2.06 9.79 -8.83
N PHE A 211 1.42 10.93 -9.03
CA PHE A 211 0.38 11.47 -8.15
C PHE A 211 -0.79 11.95 -8.99
N ILE A 212 -2.00 11.64 -8.55
CA ILE A 212 -3.26 12.12 -9.11
C ILE A 212 -4.10 12.69 -7.97
N GLN A 213 -4.39 13.99 -8.01
CA GLN A 213 -5.26 14.62 -7.03
C GLN A 213 -6.71 14.57 -7.49
N LYS A 214 -7.60 14.14 -6.61
CA LYS A 214 -9.03 14.09 -6.88
C LYS A 214 -9.61 15.52 -6.79
N PRO A 215 -10.39 15.98 -7.75
CA PRO A 215 -11.09 17.27 -7.64
C PRO A 215 -11.92 17.37 -6.35
N ILE A 216 -12.09 18.62 -5.86
CA ILE A 216 -12.91 18.96 -4.69
C ILE A 216 -14.38 18.93 -5.05
#